data_b788c02acc944273c420689d06055077
#
_entry.id   b788c02acc944273c420689d06055077
#
_cell.length_a   1.000
_cell.length_b   1.000
_cell.length_c   1.000
_cell.angle_alpha   90.00
_cell.angle_beta   90.00
_cell.angle_gamma   90.00
#
_symmetry.space_group_name_H-M   'P 1'
#
loop_
_entity.id
_entity.type
_entity.pdbx_description
1 polymer ?
#
loop_
_entity_poly.entity_id
_entity_poly.type
_entity_poly.pdbx_seq_one_letter_code
_entity_poly.pdbx_strand_id
1 'polypeptide(L)'
;MAYEKVPRPSTVYHLTKKEHLNSILDDGVIRRFDDTECWFCESLDKMRAYMAQTILCEGKPYYAVGGQLCRYPKFVPEDYVLLKLTPRGYEDNWYRWNQEIPPGSSRELMQAAKEFSMLKIGYRGDMAFKEPEVIDVPKFLSGEIVSHKELTSSEMWGLIFERTEAEMAAHMRGLDQLEWDELIQSAAEISAMQVCRGRLTVQGESLPREEHQFLLQAERPLEVLREAWLEHQSVDEGEIFSSLLSGLREETQRMESPTMQMK
;
A
#
# COMPACT_ATOMS: atom_id res chain seq x y z
N MET A 1 9.23 5.26 31.34
CA MET A 1 8.05 5.62 30.53
C MET A 1 6.98 4.57 30.82
N ALA A 2 5.86 4.98 31.34
CA ALA A 2 4.73 4.09 31.54
C ALA A 2 3.85 4.14 30.30
N TYR A 3 3.53 2.96 29.77
CA TYR A 3 2.55 2.80 28.70
C TYR A 3 1.24 2.33 29.30
N GLU A 4 0.17 2.99 28.97
CA GLU A 4 -1.17 2.56 29.32
C GLU A 4 -1.69 1.67 28.18
N LYS A 5 -2.08 0.43 28.50
CA LYS A 5 -2.71 -0.48 27.56
C LYS A 5 -4.11 0.03 27.21
N VAL A 6 -4.43 0.05 25.93
CA VAL A 6 -5.71 0.51 25.41
C VAL A 6 -6.32 -0.54 24.50
N PRO A 7 -7.65 -0.57 24.32
CA PRO A 7 -8.30 -1.47 23.39
C PRO A 7 -7.89 -1.13 21.94
N ARG A 8 -7.90 -2.15 21.07
CA ARG A 8 -7.64 -1.96 19.63
C ARG A 8 -8.68 -1.02 19.03
N PRO A 9 -8.27 0.07 18.38
CA PRO A 9 -9.19 0.96 17.68
C PRO A 9 -9.76 0.26 16.43
N SER A 10 -10.99 0.60 16.05
CA SER A 10 -11.60 0.11 14.80
C SER A 10 -10.97 0.75 13.57
N THR A 11 -10.47 1.96 13.70
CA THR A 11 -9.86 2.75 12.62
C THR A 11 -8.70 3.56 13.18
N VAL A 12 -7.63 3.69 12.40
CA VAL A 12 -6.47 4.54 12.71
C VAL A 12 -6.05 5.35 11.50
N TYR A 13 -5.37 6.46 11.76
CA TYR A 13 -4.85 7.38 10.75
C TYR A 13 -3.33 7.48 10.86
N HIS A 14 -2.64 7.32 9.74
CA HIS A 14 -1.17 7.36 9.65
C HIS A 14 -0.72 8.33 8.55
N LEU A 15 0.07 9.33 8.92
CA LEU A 15 0.67 10.27 7.98
C LEU A 15 2.00 9.71 7.50
N THR A 16 2.18 9.61 6.19
CA THR A 16 3.42 9.13 5.57
C THR A 16 3.75 9.90 4.30
N LYS A 17 5.01 9.81 3.84
CA LYS A 17 5.40 10.36 2.55
C LYS A 17 4.85 9.52 1.39
N LYS A 18 4.52 10.17 0.28
CA LYS A 18 4.05 9.49 -0.95
C LYS A 18 5.04 8.44 -1.45
N GLU A 19 6.34 8.68 -1.31
CA GLU A 19 7.38 7.74 -1.72
C GLU A 19 7.30 6.37 -1.01
N HIS A 20 6.69 6.31 0.17
CA HIS A 20 6.52 5.07 0.93
C HIS A 20 5.16 4.38 0.69
N LEU A 21 4.22 5.05 0.00
CA LEU A 21 2.85 4.57 -0.15
C LEU A 21 2.80 3.18 -0.79
N ASN A 22 3.45 3.00 -1.94
CA ASN A 22 3.43 1.72 -2.65
C ASN A 22 3.98 0.59 -1.78
N SER A 23 5.14 0.78 -1.14
CA SER A 23 5.72 -0.23 -0.25
C SER A 23 4.79 -0.59 0.91
N ILE A 24 4.10 0.39 1.50
CA ILE A 24 3.14 0.15 2.58
C ILE A 24 1.94 -0.68 2.07
N LEU A 25 1.43 -0.35 0.89
CA LEU A 25 0.29 -1.06 0.30
C LEU A 25 0.67 -2.46 -0.20
N ASP A 26 1.89 -2.64 -0.72
CA ASP A 26 2.43 -3.92 -1.13
C ASP A 26 2.58 -4.88 0.05
N ASP A 27 3.21 -4.40 1.11
CA ASP A 27 3.43 -5.17 2.32
C ASP A 27 2.13 -5.42 3.13
N GLY A 28 1.13 -4.54 3.00
CA GLY A 28 -0.07 -4.54 3.85
C GLY A 28 0.23 -4.26 5.33
N VAL A 29 1.37 -3.60 5.61
CA VAL A 29 1.92 -3.40 6.96
C VAL A 29 2.50 -2.01 7.11
N ILE A 30 2.24 -1.35 8.25
CA ILE A 30 3.02 -0.20 8.70
C ILE A 30 4.20 -0.74 9.51
N ARG A 31 5.42 -0.49 9.03
CA ARG A 31 6.65 -0.93 9.68
C ARG A 31 7.11 0.08 10.73
N ARG A 32 7.70 -0.42 11.78
CA ARG A 32 8.39 0.40 12.79
C ARG A 32 9.65 1.00 12.18
N PHE A 33 9.97 2.22 12.58
CA PHE A 33 11.21 2.89 12.20
C PHE A 33 11.90 3.40 13.46
N ASP A 34 13.03 2.80 13.82
CA ASP A 34 13.86 3.13 14.99
C ASP A 34 13.11 3.24 16.33
N ASP A 35 11.92 2.65 16.42
CA ASP A 35 11.06 2.65 17.60
C ASP A 35 10.54 1.22 17.85
N THR A 36 9.94 1.01 19.01
CA THR A 36 9.28 -0.26 19.37
C THR A 36 7.82 -0.28 18.90
N GLU A 37 7.24 0.87 18.63
CA GLU A 37 5.85 1.09 18.23
C GLU A 37 5.72 1.77 16.86
N CYS A 38 4.64 1.45 16.15
CA CYS A 38 4.06 2.27 15.09
C CYS A 38 3.05 3.25 15.71
N TRP A 39 3.08 4.53 15.30
CA TRP A 39 2.25 5.57 15.89
C TRP A 39 1.14 6.03 14.96
N PHE A 40 -0.06 6.21 15.52
CA PHE A 40 -1.29 6.53 14.81
C PHE A 40 -2.10 7.60 15.55
N CYS A 41 -3.02 8.25 14.85
CA CYS A 41 -4.11 9.01 15.45
C CYS A 41 -5.43 8.22 15.33
N GLU A 42 -6.29 8.33 16.32
CA GLU A 42 -7.59 7.59 16.35
C GLU A 42 -8.71 8.31 15.58
N SER A 43 -8.49 9.60 15.25
CA SER A 43 -9.45 10.42 14.49
C SER A 43 -8.76 11.46 13.63
N LEU A 44 -9.48 12.00 12.64
CA LEU A 44 -9.02 13.11 11.81
C LEU A 44 -8.80 14.39 12.63
N ASP A 45 -9.60 14.63 13.66
CA ASP A 45 -9.40 15.80 14.54
C ASP A 45 -8.11 15.68 15.34
N LYS A 46 -7.81 14.48 15.89
CA LYS A 46 -6.53 14.21 16.55
C LYS A 46 -5.36 14.34 15.58
N MET A 47 -5.51 13.87 14.33
CA MET A 47 -4.49 14.04 13.30
C MET A 47 -4.25 15.51 12.97
N ARG A 48 -5.30 16.30 12.82
CA ARG A 48 -5.21 17.75 12.57
C ARG A 48 -4.51 18.46 13.73
N ALA A 49 -4.87 18.15 14.97
CA ALA A 49 -4.23 18.69 16.16
C ALA A 49 -2.74 18.29 16.24
N TYR A 50 -2.43 17.02 15.96
CA TYR A 50 -1.05 16.52 15.91
C TYR A 50 -0.22 17.29 14.86
N MET A 51 -0.74 17.42 13.63
CA MET A 51 -0.05 18.16 12.57
C MET A 51 0.18 19.63 12.96
N ALA A 52 -0.82 20.28 13.54
CA ALA A 52 -0.69 21.67 13.99
C ALA A 52 0.37 21.84 15.08
N GLN A 53 0.50 20.89 16.00
CA GLN A 53 1.47 20.95 17.10
C GLN A 53 2.91 20.62 16.66
N THR A 54 3.07 19.79 15.63
CA THR A 54 4.36 19.25 15.22
C THR A 54 4.74 19.65 13.81
N ILE A 55 4.06 19.10 12.82
CA ILE A 55 4.47 19.10 11.42
C ILE A 55 4.32 20.49 10.78
N LEU A 56 3.24 21.20 11.11
CA LEU A 56 2.99 22.56 10.61
C LEU A 56 3.76 23.64 11.39
N CYS A 57 4.68 23.22 12.26
CA CYS A 57 5.52 24.13 13.06
C CYS A 57 6.85 24.49 12.37
N GLU A 58 6.85 24.67 11.05
CA GLU A 58 8.05 24.95 10.25
C GLU A 58 8.96 25.99 10.90
N GLY A 59 10.25 25.64 11.01
CA GLY A 59 11.30 26.51 11.56
C GLY A 59 11.21 26.79 13.07
N LYS A 60 10.11 26.42 13.76
CA LYS A 60 10.00 26.57 15.20
C LYS A 60 10.98 25.66 15.93
N PRO A 61 11.61 26.12 17.00
CA PRO A 61 12.52 25.32 17.79
C PRO A 61 11.76 24.27 18.62
N TYR A 62 12.37 23.09 18.77
CA TYR A 62 11.94 22.07 19.73
C TYR A 62 13.16 21.37 20.33
N TYR A 63 12.98 20.72 21.47
CA TYR A 63 14.04 19.93 22.10
C TYR A 63 13.86 18.46 21.77
N ALA A 64 14.86 17.85 21.12
CA ALA A 64 14.92 16.41 20.93
C ALA A 64 15.29 15.69 22.23
N VAL A 65 15.12 14.36 22.23
CA VAL A 65 15.59 13.51 23.34
C VAL A 65 17.07 13.74 23.58
N GLY A 66 17.44 14.03 24.83
CA GLY A 66 18.81 14.42 25.19
C GLY A 66 19.06 15.94 25.26
N GLY A 67 18.02 16.77 25.09
CA GLY A 67 18.09 18.22 25.26
C GLY A 67 18.71 19.00 24.08
N GLN A 68 18.93 18.34 22.95
CA GLN A 68 19.41 19.01 21.74
C GLN A 68 18.33 19.93 21.16
N LEU A 69 18.66 21.18 20.92
CA LEU A 69 17.79 22.13 20.25
C LEU A 69 17.74 21.82 18.74
N CYS A 70 16.59 21.45 18.27
CA CYS A 70 16.29 21.20 16.86
C CYS A 70 15.30 22.23 16.32
N ARG A 71 15.09 22.24 15.01
CA ARG A 71 14.03 23.02 14.37
C ARG A 71 13.20 22.12 13.48
N TYR A 72 11.88 22.36 13.47
CA TYR A 72 10.99 21.66 12.55
C TYR A 72 11.38 21.97 11.10
N PRO A 73 11.53 20.93 10.25
CA PRO A 73 11.82 21.10 8.83
C PRO A 73 10.62 21.72 8.12
N LYS A 74 10.86 22.17 6.88
CA LYS A 74 9.78 22.60 6.00
C LYS A 74 8.86 21.41 5.69
N PHE A 75 7.56 21.62 5.87
CA PHE A 75 6.54 20.66 5.51
C PHE A 75 5.92 21.02 4.16
N VAL A 76 5.98 20.10 3.20
CA VAL A 76 5.39 20.24 1.87
C VAL A 76 4.20 19.26 1.79
N PRO A 77 2.95 19.73 1.93
CA PRO A 77 1.77 18.86 2.00
C PRO A 77 1.64 17.91 0.81
N GLU A 78 2.09 18.35 -0.37
CA GLU A 78 2.04 17.60 -1.62
C GLU A 78 2.90 16.32 -1.59
N ASP A 79 3.92 16.27 -0.73
CA ASP A 79 4.81 15.11 -0.60
C ASP A 79 4.23 14.02 0.34
N TYR A 80 3.08 14.28 0.96
CA TYR A 80 2.51 13.40 1.97
C TYR A 80 1.12 12.91 1.60
N VAL A 81 0.79 11.74 2.16
CA VAL A 81 -0.55 11.17 2.18
C VAL A 81 -0.94 10.80 3.60
N LEU A 82 -2.23 10.85 3.88
CA LEU A 82 -2.79 10.38 5.12
C LEU A 82 -3.55 9.08 4.84
N LEU A 83 -3.16 8.00 5.52
CA LEU A 83 -3.79 6.70 5.39
C LEU A 83 -4.84 6.52 6.47
N LYS A 84 -6.07 6.18 6.09
CA LYS A 84 -7.09 5.66 6.98
C LYS A 84 -7.07 4.14 6.86
N LEU A 85 -6.85 3.44 7.97
CA LEU A 85 -6.58 2.02 8.01
C LEU A 85 -7.50 1.32 9.01
N THR A 86 -7.95 0.11 8.69
CA THR A 86 -8.56 -0.82 9.63
C THR A 86 -7.48 -1.75 10.16
N PRO A 87 -7.04 -1.62 11.43
CA PRO A 87 -5.92 -2.40 11.95
C PRO A 87 -6.26 -3.88 12.08
N ARG A 88 -5.27 -4.73 11.78
CA ARG A 88 -5.22 -6.15 12.09
C ARG A 88 -4.19 -6.40 13.18
N GLY A 89 -4.18 -7.58 13.76
CA GLY A 89 -3.18 -7.99 14.74
C GLY A 89 -3.76 -8.16 16.14
N TYR A 90 -2.87 -8.29 17.11
CA TYR A 90 -3.24 -8.64 18.48
C TYR A 90 -3.86 -7.45 19.20
N GLU A 91 -4.97 -7.70 19.91
CA GLU A 91 -5.64 -6.67 20.73
C GLU A 91 -4.75 -6.13 21.84
N ASP A 92 -3.86 -6.96 22.33
CA ASP A 92 -3.00 -6.65 23.46
C ASP A 92 -1.77 -5.78 23.14
N ASN A 93 -1.55 -5.42 21.87
CA ASN A 93 -0.37 -4.65 21.45
C ASN A 93 -0.62 -3.15 21.33
N TRP A 94 -1.79 -2.66 21.75
CA TRP A 94 -2.14 -1.25 21.66
C TRP A 94 -1.87 -0.51 22.95
N TYR A 95 -1.17 0.61 22.86
CA TYR A 95 -0.70 1.38 23.99
C TYR A 95 -0.85 2.87 23.74
N ARG A 96 -1.21 3.59 24.78
CA ARG A 96 -1.05 5.04 24.84
C ARG A 96 0.20 5.35 25.66
N TRP A 97 0.97 6.29 25.18
CA TRP A 97 2.13 6.74 25.93
C TRP A 97 1.69 7.60 27.12
N ASN A 98 1.83 7.08 28.32
CA ASN A 98 1.61 7.82 29.55
C ASN A 98 2.96 8.32 30.02
N GLN A 99 3.23 9.62 29.80
CA GLN A 99 4.49 10.22 30.20
C GLN A 99 4.50 10.50 31.70
N GLU A 100 5.26 9.72 32.44
CA GLU A 100 5.85 10.21 33.68
C GLU A 100 7.05 11.09 33.30
N ILE A 101 6.85 12.39 33.37
CA ILE A 101 7.92 13.34 33.16
C ILE A 101 8.78 13.36 34.41
N PRO A 102 10.12 13.42 34.27
CA PRO A 102 11.01 13.47 35.42
C PRO A 102 10.62 14.61 36.36
N PRO A 103 10.65 14.39 37.68
CA PRO A 103 10.45 15.44 38.64
C PRO A 103 11.39 16.64 38.38
N GLY A 104 10.84 17.85 38.36
CA GLY A 104 11.62 19.08 38.07
C GLY A 104 11.60 19.52 36.60
N SER A 105 10.91 18.83 35.73
CA SER A 105 10.67 19.30 34.35
C SER A 105 9.83 20.59 34.33
N SER A 106 10.00 21.41 33.28
CA SER A 106 9.19 22.62 33.15
C SER A 106 7.70 22.30 32.96
N ARG A 107 6.85 23.24 33.40
CA ARG A 107 5.39 23.07 33.26
C ARG A 107 4.96 22.98 31.80
N GLU A 108 5.63 23.70 30.89
CA GLU A 108 5.40 23.69 29.46
C GLU A 108 5.74 22.33 28.86
N LEU A 109 6.85 21.72 29.27
CA LEU A 109 7.22 20.37 28.83
C LEU A 109 6.21 19.33 29.31
N MET A 110 5.76 19.43 30.57
CA MET A 110 4.73 18.54 31.11
C MET A 110 3.42 18.64 30.33
N GLN A 111 3.01 19.86 30.00
CA GLN A 111 1.77 20.10 29.25
C GLN A 111 1.88 19.58 27.81
N ALA A 112 2.96 19.92 27.10
CA ALA A 112 3.20 19.47 25.72
C ALA A 112 3.24 17.95 25.61
N ALA A 113 3.89 17.29 26.55
CA ALA A 113 3.96 15.84 26.56
C ALA A 113 2.60 15.17 26.82
N LYS A 114 1.81 15.72 27.75
CA LYS A 114 0.45 15.26 28.01
C LYS A 114 -0.43 15.42 26.77
N GLU A 115 -0.39 16.58 26.12
CA GLU A 115 -1.16 16.85 24.91
C GLU A 115 -0.76 15.88 23.79
N PHE A 116 0.54 15.67 23.56
CA PHE A 116 1.03 14.73 22.59
C PHE A 116 0.55 13.30 22.85
N SER A 117 0.60 12.84 24.11
CA SER A 117 0.14 11.51 24.53
C SER A 117 -1.36 11.29 24.31
N MET A 118 -2.16 12.36 24.34
CA MET A 118 -3.60 12.29 24.08
C MET A 118 -3.95 12.23 22.59
N LEU A 119 -3.02 12.63 21.71
CA LEU A 119 -3.27 12.67 20.26
C LEU A 119 -2.93 11.35 19.57
N LYS A 120 -1.95 10.61 20.10
CA LYS A 120 -1.43 9.39 19.48
C LYS A 120 -1.72 8.12 20.27
N ILE A 121 -1.79 7.03 19.51
CA ILE A 121 -1.85 5.66 20.00
C ILE A 121 -0.77 4.86 19.30
N GLY A 122 -0.11 3.96 20.00
CA GLY A 122 0.97 3.12 19.47
C GLY A 122 0.54 1.65 19.36
N TYR A 123 1.01 0.98 18.32
CA TYR A 123 0.96 -0.46 18.19
C TYR A 123 2.37 -1.02 18.33
N ARG A 124 2.59 -1.92 19.29
CA ARG A 124 3.88 -2.56 19.53
C ARG A 124 4.14 -3.65 18.50
N GLY A 125 5.08 -3.40 17.62
CA GLY A 125 5.40 -4.25 16.48
C GLY A 125 5.03 -3.59 15.15
N ASP A 126 5.16 -4.33 14.06
CA ASP A 126 4.71 -3.93 12.75
C ASP A 126 3.20 -4.15 12.64
N MET A 127 2.45 -3.13 12.26
CA MET A 127 0.98 -3.15 12.29
C MET A 127 0.42 -3.52 10.92
N ALA A 128 -0.13 -4.73 10.80
CA ALA A 128 -0.89 -5.15 9.62
C ALA A 128 -2.26 -4.45 9.58
N PHE A 129 -2.76 -4.18 8.38
CA PHE A 129 -4.04 -3.52 8.18
C PHE A 129 -4.84 -4.15 7.03
N LYS A 130 -6.08 -3.69 6.87
CA LYS A 130 -6.96 -3.94 5.73
C LYS A 130 -7.69 -2.66 5.35
N GLU A 131 -8.32 -2.68 4.17
CA GLU A 131 -9.19 -1.61 3.69
C GLU A 131 -8.52 -0.22 3.75
N PRO A 132 -7.33 -0.05 3.17
CA PRO A 132 -6.66 1.24 3.19
C PRO A 132 -7.43 2.26 2.34
N GLU A 133 -7.63 3.45 2.91
CA GLU A 133 -8.10 4.62 2.16
C GLU A 133 -7.01 5.68 2.18
N VAL A 134 -6.69 6.24 1.02
CA VAL A 134 -5.73 7.34 0.89
C VAL A 134 -6.47 8.66 0.90
N ILE A 135 -6.07 9.56 1.80
CA ILE A 135 -6.60 10.91 1.94
C ILE A 135 -5.54 11.89 1.44
N ASP A 136 -5.95 12.79 0.55
CA ASP A 136 -5.10 13.87 0.04
C ASP A 136 -4.82 14.90 1.15
N VAL A 137 -3.53 15.12 1.46
CA VAL A 137 -3.14 15.99 2.59
C VAL A 137 -3.42 17.47 2.32
N PRO A 138 -3.12 18.05 1.14
CA PRO A 138 -3.53 19.42 0.82
C PRO A 138 -5.02 19.68 1.03
N LYS A 139 -5.88 18.80 0.52
CA LYS A 139 -7.33 18.91 0.67
C LYS A 139 -7.80 18.71 2.11
N PHE A 140 -7.18 17.77 2.83
CA PHE A 140 -7.44 17.59 4.26
C PHE A 140 -7.12 18.86 5.07
N LEU A 141 -6.02 19.55 4.77
CA LEU A 141 -5.62 20.78 5.44
C LEU A 141 -6.54 21.97 5.11
N SER A 142 -7.05 22.03 3.87
CA SER A 142 -8.04 23.05 3.47
C SER A 142 -9.44 22.82 4.04
N GLY A 143 -9.69 21.67 4.68
CA GLY A 143 -11.00 21.30 5.22
C GLY A 143 -11.86 20.46 4.28
N GLU A 144 -11.40 20.21 3.07
CA GLU A 144 -11.99 19.25 2.12
C GLU A 144 -11.40 17.87 2.37
N ILE A 145 -12.24 16.87 2.64
CA ILE A 145 -11.80 15.49 2.83
C ILE A 145 -12.14 14.70 1.58
N VAL A 146 -11.10 14.32 0.82
CA VAL A 146 -11.22 13.41 -0.31
C VAL A 146 -10.41 12.16 0.02
N SER A 147 -11.09 11.02 0.09
CA SER A 147 -10.45 9.72 0.30
C SER A 147 -10.73 8.79 -0.88
N HIS A 148 -9.75 7.97 -1.22
CA HIS A 148 -9.88 6.90 -2.19
C HIS A 148 -9.61 5.57 -1.50
N LYS A 149 -10.50 4.59 -1.74
CA LYS A 149 -10.28 3.24 -1.25
C LYS A 149 -9.22 2.58 -2.12
N GLU A 150 -8.18 2.09 -1.46
CA GLU A 150 -7.09 1.36 -2.11
C GLU A 150 -7.16 -0.12 -1.74
N LEU A 151 -6.76 -0.97 -2.66
CA LEU A 151 -6.55 -2.39 -2.40
C LEU A 151 -5.09 -2.62 -2.00
N THR A 152 -4.86 -3.48 -1.03
CA THR A 152 -3.51 -4.03 -0.77
C THR A 152 -3.09 -4.97 -1.89
N SER A 153 -1.80 -5.24 -2.04
CA SER A 153 -1.32 -6.20 -3.05
C SER A 153 -1.92 -7.59 -2.85
N SER A 154 -2.12 -8.05 -1.62
CA SER A 154 -2.79 -9.33 -1.34
C SER A 154 -4.26 -9.34 -1.76
N GLU A 155 -5.00 -8.24 -1.57
CA GLU A 155 -6.40 -8.13 -2.04
C GLU A 155 -6.47 -8.08 -3.57
N MET A 156 -5.56 -7.33 -4.21
CA MET A 156 -5.44 -7.30 -5.66
C MET A 156 -5.13 -8.68 -6.22
N TRP A 157 -4.16 -9.38 -5.62
CA TRP A 157 -3.82 -10.75 -6.02
C TRP A 157 -5.01 -11.69 -5.91
N GLY A 158 -5.78 -11.64 -4.81
CA GLY A 158 -7.00 -12.45 -4.66
C GLY A 158 -7.97 -12.26 -5.83
N LEU A 159 -8.22 -11.01 -6.23
CA LEU A 159 -9.09 -10.70 -7.37
C LEU A 159 -8.53 -11.18 -8.72
N ILE A 160 -7.22 -11.03 -8.93
CA ILE A 160 -6.54 -11.51 -10.14
C ILE A 160 -6.66 -13.03 -10.22
N PHE A 161 -6.37 -13.72 -9.11
CA PHE A 161 -6.42 -15.18 -9.04
C PHE A 161 -7.84 -15.70 -9.36
N GLU A 162 -8.87 -15.12 -8.77
CA GLU A 162 -10.27 -15.49 -9.07
C GLU A 162 -10.60 -15.32 -10.57
N ARG A 163 -10.17 -14.21 -11.17
CA ARG A 163 -10.39 -13.97 -12.61
C ARG A 163 -9.64 -14.96 -13.48
N THR A 164 -8.37 -15.21 -13.21
CA THR A 164 -7.56 -16.17 -14.00
C THR A 164 -8.10 -17.59 -13.91
N GLU A 165 -8.58 -18.02 -12.75
CA GLU A 165 -9.24 -19.33 -12.60
C GLU A 165 -10.57 -19.41 -13.37
N ALA A 166 -11.35 -18.33 -13.37
CA ALA A 166 -12.58 -18.25 -14.16
C ALA A 166 -12.31 -18.29 -15.67
N GLU A 167 -11.28 -17.57 -16.15
CA GLU A 167 -10.85 -17.61 -17.55
C GLU A 167 -10.38 -18.99 -17.96
N MET A 168 -9.53 -19.62 -17.15
CA MET A 168 -9.06 -20.99 -17.41
C MET A 168 -10.23 -21.97 -17.47
N ALA A 169 -11.18 -21.88 -16.54
CA ALA A 169 -12.36 -22.73 -16.53
C ALA A 169 -13.27 -22.49 -17.75
N ALA A 170 -13.39 -21.24 -18.21
CA ALA A 170 -14.13 -20.90 -19.41
C ALA A 170 -13.46 -21.47 -20.68
N HIS A 171 -12.13 -21.31 -20.77
CA HIS A 171 -11.33 -21.86 -21.84
C HIS A 171 -11.48 -23.39 -21.94
N MET A 172 -11.31 -24.09 -20.81
CA MET A 172 -11.45 -25.55 -20.76
C MET A 172 -12.84 -26.03 -21.20
N ARG A 173 -13.92 -25.33 -20.78
CA ARG A 173 -15.28 -25.66 -21.26
C ARG A 173 -15.47 -25.43 -22.77
N GLY A 174 -14.76 -24.45 -23.33
CA GLY A 174 -14.75 -24.23 -24.78
C GLY A 174 -14.11 -25.39 -25.53
N LEU A 175 -13.03 -25.95 -24.98
CA LEU A 175 -12.33 -27.09 -25.58
C LEU A 175 -13.18 -28.37 -25.65
N ASP A 176 -14.09 -28.59 -24.69
CA ASP A 176 -14.98 -29.73 -24.66
C ASP A 176 -15.95 -29.75 -25.86
N GLN A 177 -16.06 -28.66 -26.60
CA GLN A 177 -16.95 -28.51 -27.75
C GLN A 177 -16.21 -28.63 -29.10
N LEU A 178 -14.88 -28.75 -29.10
CA LEU A 178 -14.05 -28.80 -30.30
C LEU A 178 -13.90 -30.25 -30.81
N GLU A 179 -13.79 -30.34 -32.13
CA GLU A 179 -13.41 -31.60 -32.80
C GLU A 179 -11.89 -31.85 -32.62
N TRP A 180 -11.46 -33.10 -32.82
CA TRP A 180 -10.07 -33.51 -32.64
C TRP A 180 -9.03 -32.64 -33.39
N ASP A 181 -9.32 -32.29 -34.64
CA ASP A 181 -8.43 -31.50 -35.47
C ASP A 181 -8.30 -30.06 -34.94
N GLU A 182 -9.38 -29.50 -34.40
CA GLU A 182 -9.40 -28.17 -33.78
C GLU A 182 -8.64 -28.15 -32.44
N LEU A 183 -8.78 -29.24 -31.65
CA LEU A 183 -8.00 -29.42 -30.41
C LEU A 183 -6.51 -29.49 -30.69
N ILE A 184 -6.07 -30.18 -31.74
CA ILE A 184 -4.67 -30.28 -32.15
C ILE A 184 -4.14 -28.87 -32.54
N GLN A 185 -4.94 -28.11 -33.30
CA GLN A 185 -4.57 -26.73 -33.67
C GLN A 185 -4.47 -25.80 -32.50
N SER A 186 -5.29 -26.02 -31.44
CA SER A 186 -5.28 -25.19 -30.21
C SER A 186 -4.23 -25.64 -29.19
N ALA A 187 -3.45 -26.69 -29.45
CA ALA A 187 -2.53 -27.26 -28.44
C ALA A 187 -1.49 -26.26 -27.91
N ALA A 188 -0.96 -25.38 -28.77
CA ALA A 188 -0.01 -24.34 -28.35
C ALA A 188 -0.66 -23.32 -27.41
N GLU A 189 -1.88 -22.89 -27.70
CA GLU A 189 -2.64 -21.96 -26.87
C GLU A 189 -2.99 -22.56 -25.51
N ILE A 190 -3.44 -23.83 -25.48
CA ILE A 190 -3.72 -24.58 -24.27
C ILE A 190 -2.47 -24.66 -23.39
N SER A 191 -1.32 -25.00 -24.00
CA SER A 191 -0.04 -25.07 -23.30
C SER A 191 0.36 -23.71 -22.72
N ALA A 192 0.27 -22.63 -23.51
CA ALA A 192 0.59 -21.29 -23.08
C ALA A 192 -0.29 -20.84 -21.90
N MET A 193 -1.60 -21.07 -21.95
CA MET A 193 -2.52 -20.76 -20.86
C MET A 193 -2.16 -21.51 -19.56
N GLN A 194 -1.84 -22.81 -19.68
CA GLN A 194 -1.44 -23.62 -18.53
C GLN A 194 -0.14 -23.12 -17.89
N VAL A 195 0.85 -22.77 -18.72
CA VAL A 195 2.14 -22.22 -18.25
C VAL A 195 1.92 -20.89 -17.54
N CYS A 196 1.22 -19.94 -18.17
CA CYS A 196 0.92 -18.63 -17.57
C CYS A 196 0.18 -18.76 -16.24
N ARG A 197 -0.89 -19.60 -16.21
CA ARG A 197 -1.61 -19.87 -14.96
C ARG A 197 -0.70 -20.49 -13.90
N GLY A 198 0.12 -21.47 -14.24
CA GLY A 198 1.05 -22.12 -13.32
C GLY A 198 2.07 -21.13 -12.74
N ARG A 199 2.59 -20.23 -13.56
CA ARG A 199 3.50 -19.15 -13.11
C ARG A 199 2.80 -18.16 -12.20
N LEU A 200 1.61 -17.70 -12.56
CA LEU A 200 0.81 -16.83 -11.70
C LEU A 200 0.52 -17.50 -10.34
N THR A 201 0.15 -18.78 -10.31
CA THR A 201 -0.11 -19.50 -9.06
C THR A 201 1.11 -19.53 -8.13
N VAL A 202 2.33 -19.63 -8.69
CA VAL A 202 3.57 -19.74 -7.90
C VAL A 202 4.13 -18.38 -7.50
N GLN A 203 4.05 -17.39 -8.38
CA GLN A 203 4.73 -16.09 -8.22
C GLN A 203 3.78 -14.91 -8.04
N GLY A 204 2.50 -15.08 -8.34
CA GLY A 204 1.54 -13.98 -8.44
C GLY A 204 1.40 -13.16 -7.16
N GLU A 205 1.39 -13.79 -5.98
CA GLU A 205 1.30 -13.06 -4.72
C GLU A 205 2.52 -12.17 -4.45
N SER A 206 3.69 -12.55 -4.98
CA SER A 206 4.96 -11.82 -4.78
C SER A 206 5.25 -10.78 -5.86
N LEU A 207 4.35 -10.61 -6.83
CA LEU A 207 4.51 -9.58 -7.87
C LEU A 207 4.45 -8.17 -7.26
N PRO A 208 5.22 -7.22 -7.80
CA PRO A 208 5.11 -5.81 -7.45
C PRO A 208 3.69 -5.28 -7.61
N ARG A 209 3.34 -4.26 -6.82
CA ARG A 209 2.02 -3.64 -6.85
C ARG A 209 1.61 -3.16 -8.25
N GLU A 210 2.57 -2.64 -9.00
CA GLU A 210 2.34 -2.12 -10.34
C GLU A 210 1.90 -3.20 -11.32
N GLU A 211 2.47 -4.41 -11.23
CA GLU A 211 2.04 -5.57 -12.00
C GLU A 211 0.65 -6.05 -11.59
N HIS A 212 0.34 -6.04 -10.29
CA HIS A 212 -1.02 -6.32 -9.84
C HIS A 212 -2.03 -5.32 -10.41
N GLN A 213 -1.71 -4.01 -10.39
CA GLN A 213 -2.58 -2.98 -10.97
C GLN A 213 -2.78 -3.19 -12.47
N PHE A 214 -1.71 -3.51 -13.20
CA PHE A 214 -1.78 -3.83 -14.63
C PHE A 214 -2.71 -5.02 -14.90
N LEU A 215 -2.53 -6.14 -14.20
CA LEU A 215 -3.34 -7.34 -14.37
C LEU A 215 -4.82 -7.12 -13.99
N LEU A 216 -5.08 -6.26 -12.99
CA LEU A 216 -6.46 -5.89 -12.62
C LEU A 216 -7.15 -5.01 -13.66
N GLN A 217 -6.41 -4.18 -14.39
CA GLN A 217 -6.97 -3.35 -15.47
C GLN A 217 -7.33 -4.18 -16.69
N ALA A 218 -6.62 -5.30 -16.92
CA ALA A 218 -6.96 -6.22 -17.99
C ALA A 218 -8.32 -6.87 -17.75
N GLU A 219 -9.20 -6.87 -18.75
CA GLU A 219 -10.48 -7.57 -18.68
C GLU A 219 -10.29 -9.09 -18.56
N ARG A 220 -9.27 -9.61 -19.27
CA ARG A 220 -8.90 -11.02 -19.32
C ARG A 220 -7.39 -11.19 -19.09
N PRO A 221 -6.92 -11.13 -17.84
CA PRO A 221 -5.49 -11.10 -17.51
C PRO A 221 -4.73 -12.37 -17.98
N LEU A 222 -5.34 -13.55 -17.91
CA LEU A 222 -4.70 -14.78 -18.35
C LEU A 222 -4.55 -14.84 -19.88
N GLU A 223 -5.50 -14.30 -20.63
CA GLU A 223 -5.44 -14.23 -22.08
C GLU A 223 -4.37 -13.26 -22.57
N VAL A 224 -4.26 -12.08 -21.94
CA VAL A 224 -3.19 -11.11 -22.22
C VAL A 224 -1.82 -11.75 -22.01
N LEU A 225 -1.63 -12.49 -20.93
CA LEU A 225 -0.39 -13.22 -20.67
C LEU A 225 -0.13 -14.33 -21.67
N ARG A 226 -1.17 -15.06 -22.07
CA ARG A 226 -1.06 -16.09 -23.11
C ARG A 226 -0.59 -15.52 -24.44
N GLU A 227 -1.19 -14.42 -24.90
CA GLU A 227 -0.84 -13.78 -26.16
C GLU A 227 0.63 -13.35 -26.14
N ALA A 228 1.03 -12.62 -25.11
CA ALA A 228 2.39 -12.20 -24.92
C ALA A 228 3.38 -13.38 -24.82
N TRP A 229 2.99 -14.49 -24.18
CA TRP A 229 3.79 -15.71 -24.12
C TRP A 229 4.02 -16.32 -25.51
N LEU A 230 2.99 -16.41 -26.33
CA LEU A 230 3.08 -16.98 -27.69
C LEU A 230 3.97 -16.14 -28.62
N GLU A 231 3.95 -14.83 -28.46
CA GLU A 231 4.82 -13.92 -29.22
C GLU A 231 6.31 -14.09 -28.86
N HIS A 232 6.63 -14.51 -27.64
CA HIS A 232 8.01 -14.54 -27.11
C HIS A 232 8.59 -15.98 -27.00
N GLN A 233 8.01 -16.98 -27.68
CA GLN A 233 8.41 -18.40 -27.58
C GLN A 233 9.89 -18.75 -27.89
N SER A 234 10.76 -17.76 -28.15
CA SER A 234 12.17 -18.00 -28.51
C SER A 234 13.19 -17.81 -27.38
N VAL A 235 12.75 -17.52 -26.13
CA VAL A 235 13.63 -17.18 -25.00
C VAL A 235 13.35 -18.07 -23.79
N ASP A 236 14.35 -18.26 -22.93
CA ASP A 236 14.32 -19.12 -21.73
C ASP A 236 13.11 -18.82 -20.83
N GLU A 237 12.37 -19.87 -20.46
CA GLU A 237 11.06 -19.80 -19.75
C GLU A 237 11.10 -19.04 -18.41
N GLY A 238 12.25 -19.00 -17.74
CA GLY A 238 12.40 -18.32 -16.44
C GLY A 238 12.45 -16.80 -16.54
N GLU A 239 13.07 -16.26 -17.59
CA GLU A 239 13.21 -14.82 -17.83
C GLU A 239 11.99 -14.21 -18.54
N ILE A 240 11.24 -15.03 -19.29
CA ILE A 240 10.11 -14.57 -20.10
C ILE A 240 9.02 -13.91 -19.26
N PHE A 241 8.62 -14.54 -18.14
CA PHE A 241 7.45 -14.06 -17.39
C PHE A 241 7.65 -12.65 -16.81
N SER A 242 8.82 -12.40 -16.21
CA SER A 242 9.15 -11.07 -15.67
C SER A 242 9.33 -10.04 -16.78
N SER A 243 9.92 -10.46 -17.91
CA SER A 243 10.11 -9.61 -19.09
C SER A 243 8.77 -9.25 -19.75
N LEU A 244 7.83 -10.20 -19.81
CA LEU A 244 6.49 -10.00 -20.37
C LEU A 244 5.69 -8.94 -19.59
N LEU A 245 5.63 -9.08 -18.26
CA LEU A 245 4.91 -8.11 -17.44
C LEU A 245 5.49 -6.71 -17.55
N SER A 246 6.81 -6.60 -17.54
CA SER A 246 7.50 -5.31 -17.71
C SER A 246 7.26 -4.69 -19.09
N GLY A 247 7.31 -5.50 -20.15
CA GLY A 247 7.07 -5.06 -21.52
C GLY A 247 5.64 -4.58 -21.76
N LEU A 248 4.66 -5.33 -21.30
CA LEU A 248 3.23 -4.98 -21.39
C LEU A 248 2.91 -3.68 -20.63
N ARG A 249 3.51 -3.50 -19.46
CA ARG A 249 3.37 -2.27 -18.67
C ARG A 249 3.94 -1.05 -19.40
N GLU A 250 5.14 -1.16 -19.99
CA GLU A 250 5.75 -0.08 -20.73
C GLU A 250 4.94 0.33 -21.97
N GLU A 251 4.33 -0.63 -22.63
CA GLU A 251 3.49 -0.39 -23.79
C GLU A 251 2.20 0.35 -23.43
N THR A 252 1.56 -0.07 -22.33
CA THR A 252 0.37 0.61 -21.78
C THR A 252 0.70 2.06 -21.35
N GLN A 253 1.83 2.28 -20.68
CA GLN A 253 2.27 3.63 -20.29
C GLN A 253 2.58 4.53 -21.49
N ARG A 254 3.08 3.98 -22.60
CA ARG A 254 3.29 4.73 -23.85
C ARG A 254 1.97 5.13 -24.51
N MET A 255 0.96 4.29 -24.44
CA MET A 255 -0.36 4.57 -25.00
C MET A 255 -1.14 5.63 -24.19
N GLU A 256 -0.93 5.67 -22.87
CA GLU A 256 -1.56 6.64 -21.95
C GLU A 256 -0.86 8.00 -21.93
N SER A 257 0.37 8.11 -22.40
CA SER A 257 1.10 9.38 -22.46
C SER A 257 0.60 10.19 -23.68
N PRO A 258 -0.15 11.29 -23.49
CA PRO A 258 -0.58 12.11 -24.61
C PRO A 258 0.64 12.72 -25.28
N THR A 259 0.81 12.42 -26.56
CA THR A 259 1.81 13.05 -27.42
C THR A 259 1.55 14.56 -27.42
N MET A 260 2.28 15.31 -26.59
CA MET A 260 2.35 16.76 -26.76
C MET A 260 3.00 17.05 -28.10
N GLN A 261 2.20 17.13 -29.13
CA GLN A 261 2.61 17.79 -30.36
C GLN A 261 2.71 19.29 -30.07
N MET A 262 3.93 19.74 -29.80
CA MET A 262 4.26 21.15 -29.90
C MET A 262 4.02 21.62 -31.34
N LYS A 263 3.09 22.54 -31.48
CA LYS A 263 3.04 23.46 -32.66
C LYS A 263 3.84 24.70 -32.33
#